data_dc8972a07357f3a05435ed9e5adb502a
#
_entry.id   dc8972a07357f3a05435ed9e5adb502a
#
_cell.length_a   1.000
_cell.length_b   1.000
_cell.length_c   1.000
_cell.angle_alpha   90.00
_cell.angle_beta   90.00
_cell.angle_gamma   90.00
#
_symmetry.space_group_name_H-M   'P 1'
#
loop_
_entity.id
_entity.type
_entity.pdbx_description
1 polymer ?
#
loop_
_entity_poly.entity_id
_entity_poly.type
_entity_poly.pdbx_seq_one_letter_code
_entity_poly.pdbx_strand_id
1 'polypeptide(L)'
;MTTNPRALDTACAVLEQVTPALRENIRARGAEAIEKLEKLKAELGGMITKVQGTGLLFSCELSGEFKCYGAGSTEEWLREHGIGVIHGGANSLRFTPTFTMTSAEVDLLVGMVGRALKEGPRKQQAAAA
;
A
#
# COMPACT_ATOMS: atom_id res chain seq x y z
N MET A 1 2.10 -5.89 -27.77
CA MET A 1 3.35 -5.32 -28.27
C MET A 1 3.76 -4.17 -27.37
N THR A 2 4.86 -4.33 -26.71
CA THR A 2 5.32 -3.38 -25.69
C THR A 2 6.48 -2.47 -26.15
N THR A 3 7.07 -2.78 -27.28
CA THR A 3 8.24 -2.06 -27.78
C THR A 3 7.87 -1.23 -28.99
N ASN A 4 7.42 0.01 -28.77
CA ASN A 4 7.26 0.97 -29.85
C ASN A 4 8.07 2.23 -29.54
N PRO A 5 8.43 3.04 -30.55
CA PRO A 5 9.29 4.22 -30.34
C PRO A 5 8.72 5.21 -29.33
N ARG A 6 7.42 5.41 -29.31
CA ARG A 6 6.76 6.33 -28.38
C ARG A 6 6.90 5.86 -26.93
N ALA A 7 6.73 4.56 -26.68
CA ALA A 7 6.90 3.98 -25.35
C ALA A 7 8.35 4.09 -24.86
N LEU A 8 9.31 3.88 -25.76
CA LEU A 8 10.74 4.02 -25.46
C LEU A 8 11.12 5.48 -25.18
N ASP A 9 10.63 6.43 -25.95
CA ASP A 9 10.85 7.85 -25.71
C ASP A 9 10.27 8.28 -24.36
N THR A 10 9.06 7.83 -24.04
CA THR A 10 8.44 8.09 -22.74
C THR A 10 9.24 7.50 -21.59
N ALA A 11 9.73 6.28 -21.73
CA ALA A 11 10.58 5.65 -20.74
C ALA A 11 11.88 6.42 -20.50
N CYS A 12 12.54 6.89 -21.57
CA CYS A 12 13.73 7.72 -21.47
C CYS A 12 13.45 9.03 -20.74
N ALA A 13 12.36 9.73 -21.09
CA ALA A 13 11.96 10.97 -20.45
C ALA A 13 11.69 10.77 -18.95
N VAL A 14 11.05 9.69 -18.56
CA VAL A 14 10.81 9.34 -17.15
C VAL A 14 12.13 9.06 -16.43
N LEU A 15 13.03 8.28 -17.03
CA LEU A 15 14.33 7.96 -16.43
C LEU A 15 15.20 9.19 -16.21
N GLU A 16 15.15 10.17 -17.10
CA GLU A 16 15.87 11.45 -16.96
C GLU A 16 15.40 12.24 -15.73
N GLN A 17 14.14 12.07 -15.33
CA GLN A 17 13.56 12.72 -14.14
C GLN A 17 13.87 11.97 -12.84
N VAL A 18 14.37 10.75 -12.90
CA VAL A 18 14.75 9.97 -11.73
C VAL A 18 16.17 10.37 -11.29
N THR A 19 16.23 11.48 -10.58
CA THR A 19 17.49 12.04 -10.05
C THR A 19 18.02 11.23 -8.86
N PRO A 20 19.31 11.40 -8.47
CA PRO A 20 19.84 10.80 -7.24
C PRO A 20 19.03 11.19 -5.98
N ALA A 21 18.59 12.45 -5.90
CA ALA A 21 17.76 12.92 -4.79
C ALA A 21 16.41 12.20 -4.74
N LEU A 22 15.78 11.99 -5.89
CA LEU A 22 14.52 11.26 -5.98
C LEU A 22 14.69 9.79 -5.59
N ARG A 23 15.77 9.16 -6.03
CA ARG A 23 16.11 7.77 -5.63
C ARG A 23 16.32 7.64 -4.14
N GLU A 24 16.98 8.61 -3.52
CA GLU A 24 17.17 8.62 -2.07
C GLU A 24 15.84 8.78 -1.34
N ASN A 25 14.94 9.64 -1.83
CA ASN A 25 13.60 9.77 -1.27
C ASN A 25 12.82 8.46 -1.35
N ILE A 26 12.89 7.76 -2.48
CA ILE A 26 12.26 6.44 -2.65
C ILE A 26 12.77 5.45 -1.60
N ARG A 27 14.06 5.39 -1.36
CA ARG A 27 14.66 4.50 -0.35
C ARG A 27 14.24 4.89 1.06
N ALA A 28 14.36 6.16 1.39
CA ALA A 28 14.06 6.68 2.73
C ALA A 28 12.59 6.53 3.09
N ARG A 29 11.70 6.93 2.19
CA ARG A 29 10.25 6.83 2.43
C ARG A 29 9.78 5.37 2.42
N GLY A 30 10.35 4.54 1.57
CA GLY A 30 10.08 3.11 1.55
C GLY A 30 10.46 2.42 2.87
N ALA A 31 11.66 2.67 3.36
CA ALA A 31 12.12 2.13 4.65
C ALA A 31 11.24 2.63 5.80
N GLU A 32 10.89 3.92 5.81
CA GLU A 32 9.99 4.52 6.80
C GLU A 32 8.60 3.87 6.78
N ALA A 33 8.04 3.65 5.61
CA ALA A 33 6.73 3.01 5.46
C ALA A 33 6.74 1.57 6.00
N ILE A 34 7.76 0.80 5.67
CA ILE A 34 7.91 -0.59 6.17
C ILE A 34 8.05 -0.59 7.68
N GLU A 35 8.90 0.26 8.25
CA GLU A 35 9.08 0.35 9.71
C GLU A 35 7.76 0.69 10.42
N LYS A 36 7.04 1.68 9.92
CA LYS A 36 5.77 2.11 10.51
C LYS A 36 4.67 1.07 10.38
N LEU A 37 4.63 0.36 9.25
CA LEU A 37 3.69 -0.75 9.05
C LEU A 37 4.02 -1.95 9.94
N GLU A 38 5.30 -2.23 10.19
CA GLU A 38 5.70 -3.27 11.16
C GLU A 38 5.31 -2.91 12.58
N LYS A 39 5.45 -1.64 12.98
CA LYS A 39 4.95 -1.16 14.27
C LYS A 39 3.43 -1.32 14.37
N LEU A 40 2.71 -0.92 13.33
CA LEU A 40 1.25 -1.08 13.27
C LEU A 40 0.84 -2.55 13.36
N LYS A 41 1.55 -3.43 12.69
CA LYS A 41 1.36 -4.88 12.78
C LYS A 41 1.45 -5.38 14.21
N ALA A 42 2.47 -4.93 14.95
CA ALA A 42 2.65 -5.29 16.36
C ALA A 42 1.50 -4.76 17.24
N GLU A 43 1.07 -3.53 17.01
CA GLU A 43 -0.03 -2.89 17.76
C GLU A 43 -1.38 -3.55 17.52
N LEU A 44 -1.64 -4.04 16.31
CA LEU A 44 -2.93 -4.59 15.91
C LEU A 44 -3.10 -6.08 16.22
N GLY A 45 -2.08 -6.74 16.77
CA GLY A 45 -2.22 -8.08 17.32
C GLY A 45 -2.71 -9.16 16.34
N GLY A 46 -2.15 -9.21 15.14
CA GLY A 46 -2.43 -10.27 14.16
C GLY A 46 -3.37 -9.87 13.01
N MET A 47 -3.87 -8.65 12.98
CA MET A 47 -4.67 -8.16 11.85
C MET A 47 -3.85 -8.04 10.56
N ILE A 48 -2.57 -7.70 10.69
CA ILE A 48 -1.60 -7.72 9.60
C ILE A 48 -0.70 -8.92 9.82
N THR A 49 -0.62 -9.81 8.83
CA THR A 49 0.17 -11.04 8.94
C THR A 49 1.58 -10.88 8.39
N LYS A 50 1.76 -10.00 7.40
CA LYS A 50 3.05 -9.79 6.76
C LYS A 50 3.16 -8.38 6.18
N VAL A 51 4.33 -7.79 6.31
CA VAL A 51 4.70 -6.53 5.66
C VAL A 51 5.93 -6.79 4.80
N GLN A 52 5.93 -6.34 3.57
CA GLN A 52 7.07 -6.49 2.67
C GLN A 52 7.08 -5.38 1.62
N GLY A 53 8.25 -5.09 1.09
CA GLY A 53 8.39 -4.13 0.02
C GLY A 53 9.83 -3.76 -0.28
N THR A 54 9.99 -3.04 -1.38
CA THR A 54 11.25 -2.46 -1.82
C THR A 54 10.98 -1.05 -2.31
N GLY A 55 11.65 -0.06 -1.74
CA GLY A 55 11.38 1.34 -2.08
C GLY A 55 9.91 1.70 -1.86
N LEU A 56 9.32 2.38 -2.81
CA LEU A 56 7.91 2.78 -2.76
C LEU A 56 6.96 1.77 -3.44
N LEU A 57 7.35 0.52 -3.49
CA LEU A 57 6.46 -0.60 -3.79
C LEU A 57 6.41 -1.50 -2.56
N PHE A 58 5.35 -1.41 -1.79
CA PHE A 58 5.22 -2.17 -0.55
C PHE A 58 3.78 -2.68 -0.37
N SER A 59 3.63 -3.67 0.49
CA SER A 59 2.35 -4.31 0.74
C SER A 59 2.23 -4.77 2.19
N CYS A 60 0.99 -4.86 2.65
CA CYS A 60 0.67 -5.55 3.89
C CYS A 60 -0.41 -6.59 3.65
N GLU A 61 -0.13 -7.81 4.08
CA GLU A 61 -1.08 -8.90 4.04
C GLU A 61 -1.98 -8.84 5.26
N LEU A 62 -3.27 -8.99 5.03
CA LEU A 62 -4.27 -8.95 6.08
C LEU A 62 -4.65 -10.36 6.53
N SER A 63 -5.06 -10.49 7.80
CA SER A 63 -5.58 -11.75 8.31
C SER A 63 -6.87 -12.17 7.60
N GLY A 64 -7.25 -13.43 7.75
CA GLY A 64 -8.42 -13.99 7.07
C GLY A 64 -9.76 -13.38 7.46
N GLU A 65 -9.81 -12.57 8.51
CA GLU A 65 -11.02 -11.85 8.92
C GLU A 65 -11.33 -10.64 8.03
N PHE A 66 -10.38 -10.20 7.20
CA PHE A 66 -10.55 -9.10 6.27
C PHE A 66 -10.75 -9.58 4.83
N LYS A 67 -11.59 -8.87 4.12
CA LYS A 67 -11.72 -8.99 2.66
C LYS A 67 -10.95 -7.82 2.05
N CYS A 68 -9.85 -8.12 1.37
CA CYS A 68 -8.94 -7.09 0.87
C CYS A 68 -9.54 -6.25 -0.26
N TYR A 69 -10.24 -6.87 -1.20
CA TYR A 69 -10.76 -6.20 -2.40
C TYR A 69 -12.21 -6.59 -2.72
N GLY A 70 -12.83 -5.80 -3.60
CA GLY A 70 -14.21 -5.99 -4.03
C GLY A 70 -15.20 -5.19 -3.20
N ALA A 71 -16.48 -5.48 -3.33
CA ALA A 71 -17.54 -4.80 -2.59
C ALA A 71 -17.44 -5.13 -1.09
N GLY A 72 -17.55 -4.11 -0.25
CA GLY A 72 -17.45 -4.26 1.21
C GLY A 72 -16.05 -4.63 1.69
N SER A 73 -15.01 -4.20 0.98
CA SER A 73 -13.62 -4.54 1.25
C SER A 73 -12.86 -3.42 1.95
N THR A 74 -11.69 -3.76 2.47
CA THR A 74 -10.74 -2.78 3.04
C THR A 74 -10.25 -1.79 1.98
N GLU A 75 -10.00 -2.25 0.76
CA GLU A 75 -9.62 -1.41 -0.38
C GLU A 75 -10.70 -0.36 -0.67
N GLU A 76 -11.96 -0.78 -0.74
CA GLU A 76 -13.10 0.13 -0.96
C GLU A 76 -13.22 1.16 0.16
N TRP A 77 -13.12 0.74 1.41
CA TRP A 77 -13.15 1.64 2.56
C TRP A 77 -12.04 2.70 2.49
N LEU A 78 -10.81 2.28 2.18
CA LEU A 78 -9.68 3.20 2.04
C LEU A 78 -9.89 4.19 0.90
N ARG A 79 -10.41 3.73 -0.23
CA ARG A 79 -10.71 4.58 -1.38
C ARG A 79 -11.77 5.63 -1.05
N GLU A 80 -12.82 5.24 -0.33
CA GLU A 80 -13.86 6.16 0.15
C GLU A 80 -13.33 7.21 1.13
N HIS A 81 -12.24 6.89 1.82
CA HIS A 81 -11.55 7.81 2.73
C HIS A 81 -10.34 8.53 2.10
N GLY A 82 -10.25 8.50 0.78
CA GLY A 82 -9.25 9.27 0.03
C GLY A 82 -7.90 8.59 -0.17
N ILE A 83 -7.77 7.31 0.17
CA ILE A 83 -6.53 6.56 -0.01
C ILE A 83 -6.69 5.55 -1.16
N GLY A 84 -6.01 5.82 -2.27
CA GLY A 84 -5.94 4.91 -3.40
C GLY A 84 -4.98 3.76 -3.11
N VAL A 85 -5.50 2.56 -3.03
CA VAL A 85 -4.71 1.33 -2.88
C VAL A 85 -5.15 0.32 -3.91
N ILE A 86 -4.30 -0.64 -4.18
CA ILE A 86 -4.64 -1.80 -5.01
C ILE A 86 -4.46 -3.07 -4.18
N HIS A 87 -4.95 -4.16 -4.69
CA HIS A 87 -4.80 -5.46 -4.04
C HIS A 87 -3.76 -6.31 -4.79
N GLY A 88 -3.24 -7.30 -4.10
CA GLY A 88 -2.32 -8.26 -4.71
C GLY A 88 -2.16 -9.49 -3.82
N GLY A 89 -1.64 -10.55 -4.40
CA GLY A 89 -1.48 -11.81 -3.67
C GLY A 89 -2.80 -12.35 -3.14
N ALA A 90 -2.73 -13.09 -2.05
CA ALA A 90 -3.89 -13.78 -1.49
C ALA A 90 -4.86 -12.83 -0.77
N ASN A 91 -4.38 -11.86 -0.04
CA ASN A 91 -5.22 -10.93 0.75
C ASN A 91 -4.39 -9.72 1.19
N SER A 92 -3.70 -9.09 0.24
CA SER A 92 -2.77 -8.01 0.53
C SER A 92 -3.21 -6.68 -0.06
N LEU A 93 -3.06 -5.63 0.72
CA LEU A 93 -3.09 -4.25 0.24
C LEU A 93 -1.72 -3.91 -0.35
N ARG A 94 -1.71 -3.40 -1.57
CA ARG A 94 -0.48 -3.00 -2.25
C ARG A 94 -0.47 -1.50 -2.46
N PHE A 95 0.66 -0.89 -2.19
CA PHE A 95 0.85 0.56 -2.25
C PHE A 95 1.93 0.91 -3.27
N THR A 96 1.61 1.83 -4.16
CA THR A 96 2.53 2.37 -5.16
C THR A 96 2.44 3.89 -5.19
N PRO A 97 2.83 4.57 -4.10
CA PRO A 97 2.74 6.02 -4.03
C PRO A 97 3.69 6.72 -5.00
N THR A 98 3.51 8.02 -5.18
CA THR A 98 4.41 8.82 -6.00
C THR A 98 5.82 8.85 -5.42
N PHE A 99 6.82 9.00 -6.27
CA PHE A 99 8.23 9.04 -5.85
C PHE A 99 8.58 10.28 -5.02
N THR A 100 7.72 11.29 -5.06
CA THR A 100 7.86 12.53 -4.28
C THR A 100 7.15 12.48 -2.93
N MET A 101 6.67 11.32 -2.52
CA MET A 101 5.99 11.12 -1.25
C MET A 101 6.79 11.68 -0.08
N THR A 102 6.12 12.38 0.83
CA THR A 102 6.72 12.97 2.02
C THR A 102 6.54 12.08 3.25
N SER A 103 7.31 12.34 4.30
CA SER A 103 7.17 11.66 5.59
C SER A 103 5.78 11.86 6.21
N ALA A 104 5.21 13.06 6.08
CA ALA A 104 3.85 13.35 6.55
C ALA A 104 2.80 12.50 5.82
N GLU A 105 2.99 12.29 4.53
CA GLU A 105 2.10 11.45 3.72
C GLU A 105 2.25 9.96 4.09
N VAL A 106 3.44 9.51 4.44
CA VAL A 106 3.66 8.15 4.98
C VAL A 106 2.89 7.96 6.28
N ASP A 107 2.96 8.94 7.18
CA ASP A 107 2.22 8.92 8.46
C ASP A 107 0.71 8.87 8.22
N LEU A 108 0.21 9.68 7.30
CA LEU A 108 -1.19 9.68 6.92
C LEU A 108 -1.63 8.32 6.39
N LEU A 109 -0.85 7.74 5.48
CA LEU A 109 -1.14 6.43 4.90
C LEU A 109 -1.20 5.34 5.96
N VAL A 110 -0.20 5.25 6.80
CA VAL A 110 -0.12 4.24 7.88
C VAL A 110 -1.27 4.44 8.88
N GLY A 111 -1.57 5.68 9.25
CA GLY A 111 -2.70 6.01 10.11
C GLY A 111 -4.04 5.58 9.52
N MET A 112 -4.25 5.80 8.23
CA MET A 112 -5.49 5.40 7.55
C MET A 112 -5.61 3.88 7.40
N VAL A 113 -4.50 3.17 7.17
CA VAL A 113 -4.50 1.69 7.20
C VAL A 113 -4.91 1.19 8.58
N GLY A 114 -4.35 1.77 9.63
CA GLY A 114 -4.73 1.42 11.01
C GLY A 114 -6.21 1.64 11.29
N ARG A 115 -6.76 2.77 10.86
CA ARG A 115 -8.20 3.05 10.98
C ARG A 115 -9.05 2.07 10.17
N ALA A 116 -8.64 1.76 8.95
CA ALA A 116 -9.37 0.82 8.10
C ALA A 116 -9.48 -0.56 8.76
N LEU A 117 -8.44 -1.01 9.44
CA LEU A 117 -8.44 -2.30 10.12
C LEU A 117 -9.21 -2.29 11.44
N LYS A 118 -9.27 -1.16 12.14
CA LYS A 118 -10.02 -1.01 13.40
C LYS A 118 -11.51 -0.72 13.18
N GLU A 119 -11.81 0.17 12.24
CA GLU A 119 -13.15 0.73 12.02
C GLU A 119 -13.83 0.23 10.74
N GLY A 120 -13.05 -0.30 9.79
CA GLY A 120 -13.53 -0.71 8.49
C GLY A 120 -14.19 -2.09 8.48
N PRO A 121 -14.64 -2.53 7.30
CA PRO A 121 -15.40 -3.76 7.16
C PRO A 121 -14.53 -5.00 7.41
N ARG A 122 -15.15 -6.02 7.97
CA ARG A 122 -14.60 -7.37 8.13
C ARG A 122 -15.46 -8.35 7.36
N LYS A 123 -14.92 -9.51 7.03
CA LYS A 123 -15.74 -10.59 6.48
C LYS A 123 -16.87 -10.89 7.46
N GLN A 124 -18.08 -10.88 6.97
CA GLN A 124 -19.18 -11.44 7.73
C GLN A 124 -18.87 -12.92 7.94
N GLN A 125 -18.83 -13.35 9.19
CA GLN A 125 -18.87 -14.77 9.45
C GLN A 125 -20.16 -15.26 8.82
N ALA A 126 -20.06 -16.24 7.90
CA ALA A 126 -21.23 -16.93 7.42
C ALA A 126 -21.97 -17.39 8.67
N ALA A 127 -23.22 -16.92 8.85
CA ALA A 127 -24.03 -17.38 9.93
C ALA A 127 -24.04 -18.90 9.86
N ALA A 128 -23.58 -19.56 10.91
CA ALA A 128 -23.66 -21.01 11.00
C ALA A 128 -25.13 -21.38 10.87
N ALA A 129 -25.45 -22.00 9.72
CA ALA A 129 -26.79 -22.47 9.48
C ALA A 129 -27.11 -23.64 10.42
#